data_067be40ad3220850c1ceb63911f32996
#
_entry.id   067be40ad3220850c1ceb63911f32996
#
_cell.length_a   1.000
_cell.length_b   1.000
_cell.length_c   1.000
_cell.angle_alpha   90.00
_cell.angle_beta   90.00
_cell.angle_gamma   90.00
#
_symmetry.space_group_name_H-M   'P 1'
#
loop_
_entity.id
_entity.type
_entity.pdbx_description
1 polymer ?
#
loop_
_entity_poly.entity_id
_entity_poly.type
_entity_poly.pdbx_seq_one_letter_code
_entity_poly.pdbx_strand_id
1 'polypeptide(L)'
;MRFPFVLAIVLSSLTTSALAEKVTLRLGDVKGDRFISLRESGQLKDLPYDLKLTSFDSGAPVQEALNAGALDVGFTGDLPFLFVYAAGAPVKAVGAWQNNPDSIALLTRPDSGIHSLKDLKGKQIAVNRGGWGHYLLLGLLDRAGLKPSDVTLRFLGPVDGRAALASHSVDAWATWEPYVSSAVVVDQDVLVPQGGGKGILSGYSYALAREEALKDPGKRKAIADLQARLAKAQIWAQQHPEAFAKALSTTLGMPENITQRWIASAQIRPVEFTPKLADSLQQSADFFYKNHVLPKSIDVHQAFDYSLSSQSNQLALSQGAKHE
;
A
#
# COMPACT_ATOMS: atom_id res chain seq x y z
N MET A 1 64.42 61.01 1.08
CA MET A 1 63.82 59.84 1.80
C MET A 1 62.42 59.58 1.23
N ARG A 2 62.22 58.49 0.49
CA ARG A 2 60.96 58.11 -0.08
C ARG A 2 60.47 56.82 0.67
N PHE A 3 59.34 56.93 1.37
CA PHE A 3 58.70 55.78 2.01
C PHE A 3 57.74 55.10 1.03
N PRO A 4 57.79 53.82 0.85
CA PRO A 4 56.73 53.08 0.09
C PRO A 4 55.51 52.78 0.97
N PHE A 5 54.35 53.22 0.50
CA PHE A 5 53.03 52.79 1.05
C PHE A 5 52.74 51.36 0.61
N VAL A 6 52.68 50.46 1.57
CA VAL A 6 52.21 49.08 1.32
C VAL A 6 50.72 49.07 1.53
N LEU A 7 49.97 48.88 0.43
CA LEU A 7 48.51 48.70 0.43
C LEU A 7 48.20 47.22 0.70
N ALA A 8 47.75 46.87 1.91
CA ALA A 8 47.31 45.55 2.25
C ALA A 8 45.84 45.34 1.75
N ILE A 9 45.66 44.54 0.68
CA ILE A 9 44.35 44.13 0.20
C ILE A 9 43.89 42.97 1.08
N VAL A 10 42.89 43.21 1.96
CA VAL A 10 42.20 42.18 2.71
C VAL A 10 41.14 41.55 1.79
N LEU A 11 41.41 40.35 1.25
CA LEU A 11 40.42 39.54 0.56
C LEU A 11 39.46 38.96 1.61
N SER A 12 38.27 39.57 1.78
CA SER A 12 37.18 39.01 2.52
C SER A 12 36.53 37.87 1.68
N SER A 13 36.87 36.63 1.97
CA SER A 13 36.20 35.47 1.43
C SER A 13 34.75 35.40 1.97
N LEU A 14 33.80 35.90 1.20
CA LEU A 14 32.37 35.66 1.40
C LEU A 14 32.11 34.18 1.12
N THR A 15 32.08 33.37 2.18
CA THR A 15 31.52 32.02 2.14
C THR A 15 30.00 32.15 2.01
N THR A 16 29.48 32.20 0.79
CA THR A 16 28.08 31.97 0.50
C THR A 16 27.78 30.50 0.86
N SER A 17 27.21 30.28 2.03
CA SER A 17 26.54 29.02 2.31
C SER A 17 25.41 28.87 1.30
N ALA A 18 25.67 28.15 0.21
CA ALA A 18 24.62 27.72 -0.69
C ALA A 18 23.64 26.86 0.17
N LEU A 19 22.46 27.40 0.47
CA LEU A 19 21.35 26.61 0.98
C LEU A 19 21.12 25.52 -0.05
N ALA A 20 21.55 24.28 0.25
CA ALA A 20 21.32 23.15 -0.61
C ALA A 20 19.78 23.06 -0.82
N GLU A 21 19.37 23.14 -2.07
CA GLU A 21 17.96 23.02 -2.44
C GLU A 21 17.41 21.72 -1.86
N LYS A 22 16.28 21.81 -1.13
CA LYS A 22 15.67 20.63 -0.52
C LYS A 22 15.26 19.65 -1.60
N VAL A 23 15.64 18.40 -1.41
CA VAL A 23 15.21 17.30 -2.27
C VAL A 23 13.69 17.18 -2.21
N THR A 24 13.03 17.05 -3.35
CA THR A 24 11.59 16.75 -3.42
C THR A 24 11.38 15.25 -3.63
N LEU A 25 10.59 14.61 -2.75
CA LEU A 25 10.05 13.27 -2.95
C LEU A 25 8.59 13.33 -3.42
N ARG A 26 8.30 12.66 -4.52
CA ARG A 26 6.95 12.50 -5.08
C ARG A 26 6.41 11.15 -4.62
N LEU A 27 5.38 11.19 -3.78
CA LEU A 27 4.81 10.03 -3.11
C LEU A 27 3.41 9.72 -3.66
N GLY A 28 3.16 8.46 -4.05
CA GLY A 28 1.84 7.94 -4.39
C GLY A 28 1.26 7.09 -3.26
N ASP A 29 0.04 7.39 -2.81
CA ASP A 29 -0.61 6.64 -1.75
C ASP A 29 -2.07 6.30 -2.12
N VAL A 30 -2.57 5.15 -1.67
CA VAL A 30 -3.95 4.74 -1.87
C VAL A 30 -4.80 5.35 -0.76
N LYS A 31 -5.77 6.22 -1.13
CA LYS A 31 -6.61 6.99 -0.21
C LYS A 31 -5.86 7.92 0.75
N GLY A 32 -4.52 7.97 0.70
CA GLY A 32 -3.72 8.87 1.52
C GLY A 32 -3.67 8.52 3.01
N ASP A 33 -4.02 7.30 3.41
CA ASP A 33 -4.06 6.87 4.82
C ASP A 33 -2.70 6.98 5.52
N ARG A 34 -1.61 6.68 4.80
CA ARG A 34 -0.23 6.81 5.32
C ARG A 34 0.17 8.25 5.51
N PHE A 35 -0.23 9.13 4.58
CA PHE A 35 0.03 10.56 4.72
C PHE A 35 -0.75 11.16 5.89
N ILE A 36 -2.01 10.73 6.08
CA ILE A 36 -2.83 11.16 7.22
C ILE A 36 -2.18 10.71 8.53
N SER A 37 -1.72 9.46 8.62
CA SER A 37 -1.02 8.97 9.82
C SER A 37 0.29 9.73 10.10
N LEU A 38 1.08 10.06 9.07
CA LEU A 38 2.29 10.89 9.19
C LEU A 38 1.97 12.29 9.73
N ARG A 39 0.89 12.92 9.25
CA ARG A 39 0.45 14.24 9.68
C ARG A 39 0.01 14.22 11.13
N GLU A 40 -0.91 13.34 11.48
CA GLU A 40 -1.52 13.29 12.81
C GLU A 40 -0.53 12.85 13.90
N SER A 41 0.40 11.96 13.56
CA SER A 41 1.50 11.58 14.47
C SER A 41 2.61 12.63 14.61
N GLY A 42 2.52 13.75 13.89
CA GLY A 42 3.53 14.80 13.88
C GLY A 42 4.81 14.45 13.10
N GLN A 43 4.83 13.33 12.37
CA GLN A 43 6.01 12.87 11.65
C GLN A 43 6.32 13.69 10.36
N LEU A 44 5.43 14.63 9.98
CA LEU A 44 5.72 15.61 8.91
C LEU A 44 6.45 16.85 9.41
N LYS A 45 6.64 17.01 10.72
CA LYS A 45 7.42 18.12 11.28
C LYS A 45 8.90 17.96 10.95
N ASP A 46 9.53 19.09 10.67
CA ASP A 46 11.00 19.18 10.45
C ASP A 46 11.54 18.20 9.39
N LEU A 47 10.78 18.03 8.30
CA LEU A 47 11.23 17.23 7.16
C LEU A 47 12.45 17.92 6.51
N PRO A 48 13.57 17.18 6.35
CA PRO A 48 14.73 17.72 5.65
C PRO A 48 14.59 17.72 4.12
N TYR A 49 13.43 17.33 3.59
CA TYR A 49 13.06 17.28 2.18
C TYR A 49 11.62 17.75 1.99
N ASP A 50 11.23 18.07 0.77
CA ASP A 50 9.84 18.38 0.42
C ASP A 50 9.11 17.10 0.03
N LEU A 51 7.86 16.93 0.50
CA LEU A 51 7.03 15.79 0.20
C LEU A 51 5.81 16.22 -0.61
N LYS A 52 5.69 15.70 -1.85
CA LYS A 52 4.54 15.90 -2.72
C LYS A 52 3.72 14.62 -2.78
N LEU A 53 2.48 14.69 -2.29
CA LEU A 53 1.56 13.55 -2.27
C LEU A 53 0.62 13.59 -3.47
N THR A 54 0.41 12.42 -4.08
CA THR A 54 -0.69 12.13 -5.01
C THR A 54 -1.50 10.96 -4.46
N SER A 55 -2.81 11.16 -4.28
CA SER A 55 -3.73 10.12 -3.81
C SER A 55 -4.37 9.39 -4.98
N PHE A 56 -4.54 8.08 -4.84
CA PHE A 56 -5.11 7.17 -5.84
C PHE A 56 -6.21 6.30 -5.21
N ASP A 57 -7.11 5.76 -6.04
CA ASP A 57 -8.17 4.87 -5.56
C ASP A 57 -7.73 3.41 -5.37
N SER A 58 -6.64 3.01 -6.03
CA SER A 58 -6.09 1.65 -5.97
C SER A 58 -4.60 1.60 -6.28
N GLY A 59 -3.96 0.44 -6.07
CA GLY A 59 -2.53 0.27 -6.28
C GLY A 59 -2.09 0.25 -7.76
N ALA A 60 -2.93 -0.16 -8.70
CA ALA A 60 -2.53 -0.23 -10.11
C ALA A 60 -2.18 1.15 -10.70
N PRO A 61 -2.99 2.21 -10.54
CA PRO A 61 -2.61 3.56 -10.98
C PRO A 61 -1.34 4.09 -10.29
N VAL A 62 -1.06 3.70 -9.04
CA VAL A 62 0.20 4.06 -8.37
C VAL A 62 1.39 3.46 -9.14
N GLN A 63 1.27 2.19 -9.56
CA GLN A 63 2.34 1.50 -10.30
C GLN A 63 2.53 2.09 -11.69
N GLU A 64 1.47 2.47 -12.37
CA GLU A 64 1.54 3.17 -13.67
C GLU A 64 2.28 4.51 -13.52
N ALA A 65 1.97 5.29 -12.49
CA ALA A 65 2.63 6.56 -12.20
C ALA A 65 4.12 6.38 -11.80
N LEU A 66 4.45 5.32 -11.04
CA LEU A 66 5.83 4.93 -10.76
C LEU A 66 6.57 4.57 -12.05
N ASN A 67 6.00 3.71 -12.89
CA ASN A 67 6.63 3.28 -14.15
C ASN A 67 6.84 4.46 -15.10
N ALA A 68 5.89 5.38 -15.17
CA ALA A 68 5.98 6.61 -15.97
C ALA A 68 6.95 7.65 -15.42
N GLY A 69 7.51 7.46 -14.21
CA GLY A 69 8.41 8.42 -13.57
C GLY A 69 7.72 9.63 -12.95
N ALA A 70 6.41 9.58 -12.79
CA ALA A 70 5.65 10.65 -12.12
C ALA A 70 5.82 10.63 -10.60
N LEU A 71 6.14 9.46 -10.03
CA LEU A 71 6.42 9.25 -8.61
C LEU A 71 7.85 8.79 -8.37
N ASP A 72 8.39 9.06 -7.18
CA ASP A 72 9.65 8.51 -6.69
C ASP A 72 9.40 7.28 -5.79
N VAL A 73 8.32 7.31 -5.00
CA VAL A 73 7.88 6.24 -4.11
C VAL A 73 6.37 6.06 -4.24
N GLY A 74 5.90 4.82 -4.19
CA GLY A 74 4.46 4.50 -4.19
C GLY A 74 4.15 3.29 -3.34
N PHE A 75 2.93 3.25 -2.78
CA PHE A 75 2.46 2.16 -1.94
C PHE A 75 1.45 1.28 -2.68
N THR A 76 1.58 -0.03 -2.50
CA THR A 76 0.71 -1.00 -3.18
C THR A 76 0.71 -2.36 -2.46
N GLY A 77 -0.27 -3.20 -2.80
CA GLY A 77 -0.27 -4.62 -2.42
C GLY A 77 0.66 -5.46 -3.29
N ASP A 78 0.72 -6.74 -2.99
CA ASP A 78 1.58 -7.73 -3.67
C ASP A 78 1.28 -7.87 -5.16
N LEU A 79 0.04 -8.09 -5.56
CA LEU A 79 -0.26 -8.36 -6.98
C LEU A 79 0.04 -7.17 -7.92
N PRO A 80 -0.34 -5.91 -7.63
CA PRO A 80 0.11 -4.79 -8.45
C PRO A 80 1.63 -4.64 -8.50
N PHE A 81 2.35 -4.95 -7.40
CA PHE A 81 3.81 -5.00 -7.41
C PHE A 81 4.34 -6.04 -8.40
N LEU A 82 3.79 -7.26 -8.35
CA LEU A 82 4.20 -8.33 -9.27
C LEU A 82 3.96 -7.97 -10.72
N PHE A 83 2.84 -7.30 -11.04
CA PHE A 83 2.57 -6.85 -12.41
C PHE A 83 3.58 -5.82 -12.91
N VAL A 84 3.88 -4.79 -12.14
CA VAL A 84 4.81 -3.75 -12.55
C VAL A 84 6.24 -4.28 -12.67
N TYR A 85 6.63 -5.19 -11.77
CA TYR A 85 7.93 -5.84 -11.80
C TYR A 85 8.05 -6.81 -12.99
N ALA A 86 7.02 -7.63 -13.26
CA ALA A 86 6.96 -8.51 -14.43
C ALA A 86 7.01 -7.74 -15.76
N ALA A 87 6.49 -6.52 -15.79
CA ALA A 87 6.59 -5.61 -16.93
C ALA A 87 7.99 -5.00 -17.10
N GLY A 88 8.93 -5.23 -16.16
CA GLY A 88 10.30 -4.73 -16.24
C GLY A 88 10.47 -3.29 -15.74
N ALA A 89 9.53 -2.76 -14.96
CA ALA A 89 9.67 -1.43 -14.39
C ALA A 89 10.87 -1.37 -13.42
N PRO A 90 11.68 -0.28 -13.46
CA PRO A 90 12.87 -0.14 -12.63
C PRO A 90 12.50 0.29 -11.21
N VAL A 91 11.90 -0.63 -10.43
CA VAL A 91 11.44 -0.40 -9.07
C VAL A 91 11.99 -1.44 -8.11
N LYS A 92 12.20 -1.02 -6.84
CA LYS A 92 12.59 -1.87 -5.72
C LYS A 92 11.64 -1.67 -4.55
N ALA A 93 11.27 -2.75 -3.86
CA ALA A 93 10.66 -2.64 -2.55
C ALA A 93 11.68 -2.14 -1.53
N VAL A 94 11.29 -1.16 -0.71
CA VAL A 94 12.15 -0.50 0.29
C VAL A 94 11.51 -0.47 1.69
N GLY A 95 10.29 -0.98 1.82
CA GLY A 95 9.55 -1.08 3.07
C GLY A 95 8.30 -1.93 2.91
N ALA A 96 7.76 -2.43 4.01
CA ALA A 96 6.54 -3.22 4.01
C ALA A 96 5.71 -3.01 5.28
N TRP A 97 4.41 -3.24 5.17
CA TRP A 97 3.42 -3.28 6.25
C TRP A 97 2.53 -4.49 6.07
N GLN A 98 1.93 -4.93 7.15
CA GLN A 98 0.97 -6.01 7.11
C GLN A 98 -0.42 -5.50 7.52
N ASN A 99 -1.40 -5.80 6.71
CA ASN A 99 -2.81 -5.66 7.02
C ASN A 99 -3.33 -7.01 7.53
N ASN A 100 -4.35 -6.99 8.39
CA ASN A 100 -5.09 -8.21 8.66
C ASN A 100 -5.68 -8.75 7.34
N PRO A 101 -5.32 -9.99 6.90
CA PRO A 101 -5.83 -10.53 5.65
C PRO A 101 -7.38 -10.59 5.57
N ASP A 102 -8.06 -10.75 6.70
CA ASP A 102 -9.54 -10.78 6.76
C ASP A 102 -10.19 -9.41 6.55
N SER A 103 -9.40 -8.32 6.49
CA SER A 103 -9.89 -7.01 6.05
C SER A 103 -10.07 -6.90 4.53
N ILE A 104 -9.62 -7.91 3.81
CA ILE A 104 -9.89 -8.11 2.38
C ILE A 104 -10.92 -9.23 2.31
N ALA A 105 -12.10 -8.95 1.73
CA ALA A 105 -13.23 -9.85 1.86
C ALA A 105 -14.09 -9.91 0.60
N LEU A 106 -14.80 -11.04 0.47
CA LEU A 106 -15.87 -11.24 -0.50
C LEU A 106 -17.20 -10.84 0.15
N LEU A 107 -17.86 -9.89 -0.48
CA LEU A 107 -19.14 -9.32 -0.05
C LEU A 107 -20.26 -9.76 -0.99
N THR A 108 -21.46 -9.82 -0.43
CA THR A 108 -22.69 -10.04 -1.19
C THR A 108 -23.85 -9.32 -0.51
N ARG A 109 -24.96 -9.14 -1.22
CA ARG A 109 -26.20 -8.64 -0.64
C ARG A 109 -26.86 -9.71 0.25
N PRO A 110 -27.61 -9.33 1.30
CA PRO A 110 -28.30 -10.28 2.16
C PRO A 110 -29.28 -11.21 1.42
N ASP A 111 -29.87 -10.73 0.33
CA ASP A 111 -30.87 -11.43 -0.49
C ASP A 111 -30.29 -12.21 -1.68
N SER A 112 -28.96 -12.28 -1.80
CA SER A 112 -28.25 -12.87 -2.96
C SER A 112 -28.41 -14.40 -3.10
N GLY A 113 -28.78 -15.08 -2.02
CA GLY A 113 -28.78 -16.55 -1.96
C GLY A 113 -27.36 -17.16 -1.89
N ILE A 114 -26.31 -16.36 -1.63
CA ILE A 114 -24.93 -16.83 -1.45
C ILE A 114 -24.67 -17.02 0.05
N HIS A 115 -24.70 -18.27 0.50
CA HIS A 115 -24.51 -18.66 1.90
C HIS A 115 -23.21 -19.42 2.14
N SER A 116 -22.50 -19.78 1.06
CA SER A 116 -21.23 -20.48 1.10
C SER A 116 -20.38 -20.17 -0.15
N LEU A 117 -19.10 -20.51 -0.12
CA LEU A 117 -18.23 -20.36 -1.29
C LEU A 117 -18.66 -21.23 -2.48
N LYS A 118 -19.37 -22.35 -2.25
CA LYS A 118 -19.88 -23.21 -3.33
C LYS A 118 -21.01 -22.56 -4.13
N ASP A 119 -21.75 -21.63 -3.52
CA ASP A 119 -22.85 -20.92 -4.17
C ASP A 119 -22.34 -19.87 -5.18
N LEU A 120 -21.02 -19.66 -5.25
CA LEU A 120 -20.39 -18.79 -6.25
C LEU A 120 -20.46 -19.37 -7.67
N LYS A 121 -20.70 -20.67 -7.83
CA LYS A 121 -20.80 -21.29 -9.15
C LYS A 121 -21.89 -20.63 -10.01
N GLY A 122 -21.53 -20.20 -11.21
CA GLY A 122 -22.41 -19.48 -12.15
C GLY A 122 -22.64 -17.99 -11.83
N LYS A 123 -22.08 -17.47 -10.74
CA LYS A 123 -22.29 -16.08 -10.31
C LYS A 123 -21.39 -15.08 -11.05
N GLN A 124 -21.86 -13.84 -11.14
CA GLN A 124 -21.09 -12.68 -11.61
C GLN A 124 -20.42 -12.01 -10.42
N ILE A 125 -19.10 -11.90 -10.46
CA ILE A 125 -18.32 -11.40 -9.32
C ILE A 125 -17.46 -10.23 -9.75
N ALA A 126 -17.64 -9.08 -9.10
CA ALA A 126 -16.81 -7.90 -9.31
C ALA A 126 -15.47 -8.04 -8.59
N VAL A 127 -14.39 -7.71 -9.30
CA VAL A 127 -13.03 -7.64 -8.76
C VAL A 127 -12.22 -6.54 -9.43
N ASN A 128 -11.33 -5.89 -8.73
CA ASN A 128 -10.33 -5.02 -9.35
C ASN A 128 -9.22 -5.89 -9.98
N ARG A 129 -9.01 -5.75 -11.29
CA ARG A 129 -7.99 -6.51 -12.01
C ARG A 129 -6.61 -6.28 -11.39
N GLY A 130 -5.92 -7.33 -11.01
CA GLY A 130 -4.60 -7.24 -10.41
C GLY A 130 -4.57 -6.60 -9.02
N GLY A 131 -5.70 -6.56 -8.30
CA GLY A 131 -5.77 -6.10 -6.92
C GLY A 131 -5.99 -7.25 -5.94
N TRP A 132 -5.99 -6.93 -4.65
CA TRP A 132 -6.22 -7.91 -3.57
C TRP A 132 -7.54 -8.66 -3.69
N GLY A 133 -8.62 -8.00 -4.14
CA GLY A 133 -9.90 -8.66 -4.38
C GLY A 133 -9.82 -9.74 -5.46
N HIS A 134 -9.02 -9.52 -6.51
CA HIS A 134 -8.79 -10.53 -7.54
C HIS A 134 -8.02 -11.72 -6.99
N TYR A 135 -6.94 -11.48 -6.21
CA TYR A 135 -6.19 -12.53 -5.54
C TYR A 135 -7.08 -13.33 -4.60
N LEU A 136 -7.81 -12.63 -3.71
CA LEU A 136 -8.73 -13.26 -2.77
C LEU A 136 -9.70 -14.20 -3.49
N LEU A 137 -10.38 -13.71 -4.54
CA LEU A 137 -11.36 -14.50 -5.24
C LEU A 137 -10.77 -15.79 -5.84
N LEU A 138 -9.60 -15.72 -6.47
CA LEU A 138 -8.94 -16.92 -7.00
C LEU A 138 -8.64 -17.95 -5.90
N GLY A 139 -8.15 -17.51 -4.75
CA GLY A 139 -7.90 -18.39 -3.61
C GLY A 139 -9.20 -18.96 -2.98
N LEU A 140 -10.29 -18.17 -2.94
CA LEU A 140 -11.59 -18.63 -2.46
C LEU A 140 -12.21 -19.67 -3.39
N LEU A 141 -12.07 -19.49 -4.72
CA LEU A 141 -12.52 -20.48 -5.70
C LEU A 141 -11.74 -21.78 -5.56
N ASP A 142 -10.41 -21.72 -5.43
CA ASP A 142 -9.58 -22.91 -5.19
C ASP A 142 -10.00 -23.64 -3.89
N ARG A 143 -10.20 -22.89 -2.80
CA ARG A 143 -10.71 -23.42 -1.51
C ARG A 143 -12.06 -24.09 -1.63
N ALA A 144 -12.94 -23.59 -2.52
CA ALA A 144 -14.27 -24.16 -2.79
C ALA A 144 -14.25 -25.34 -3.76
N GLY A 145 -13.10 -25.66 -4.36
CA GLY A 145 -12.98 -26.64 -5.44
C GLY A 145 -13.58 -26.16 -6.77
N LEU A 146 -13.69 -24.82 -6.96
CA LEU A 146 -14.19 -24.19 -8.16
C LEU A 146 -13.02 -23.69 -9.03
N LYS A 147 -13.25 -23.63 -10.34
CA LYS A 147 -12.32 -23.03 -11.30
C LYS A 147 -12.72 -21.58 -11.57
N PRO A 148 -11.80 -20.72 -12.01
CA PRO A 148 -12.15 -19.37 -12.46
C PRO A 148 -13.21 -19.35 -13.58
N SER A 149 -13.27 -20.40 -14.40
CA SER A 149 -14.30 -20.57 -15.44
C SER A 149 -15.69 -20.93 -14.91
N ASP A 150 -15.82 -21.29 -13.63
CA ASP A 150 -17.12 -21.59 -13.00
C ASP A 150 -17.86 -20.31 -12.59
N VAL A 151 -17.25 -19.14 -12.69
CA VAL A 151 -17.81 -17.82 -12.37
C VAL A 151 -17.59 -16.84 -13.53
N THR A 152 -18.33 -15.75 -13.53
CA THR A 152 -18.11 -14.65 -14.48
C THR A 152 -17.41 -13.50 -13.77
N LEU A 153 -16.13 -13.24 -14.09
CA LEU A 153 -15.37 -12.12 -13.53
C LEU A 153 -15.77 -10.82 -14.22
N ARG A 154 -16.15 -9.82 -13.40
CA ARG A 154 -16.39 -8.45 -13.84
C ARG A 154 -15.24 -7.59 -13.30
N PHE A 155 -14.35 -7.15 -14.21
CA PHE A 155 -13.20 -6.32 -13.84
C PHE A 155 -13.62 -4.87 -13.72
N LEU A 156 -13.88 -4.43 -12.50
CA LEU A 156 -14.35 -3.10 -12.15
C LEU A 156 -13.40 -2.46 -11.13
N GLY A 157 -13.28 -1.13 -11.17
CA GLY A 157 -12.69 -0.37 -10.09
C GLY A 157 -13.49 -0.52 -8.79
N PRO A 158 -12.91 -0.20 -7.62
CA PRO A 158 -13.60 -0.46 -6.35
C PRO A 158 -14.91 0.34 -6.22
N VAL A 159 -14.97 1.57 -6.71
CA VAL A 159 -16.20 2.40 -6.69
C VAL A 159 -17.28 1.80 -7.60
N ASP A 160 -16.90 1.41 -8.82
CA ASP A 160 -17.82 0.77 -9.76
C ASP A 160 -18.26 -0.60 -9.30
N GLY A 161 -17.37 -1.36 -8.64
CA GLY A 161 -17.68 -2.67 -8.05
C GLY A 161 -18.76 -2.57 -6.98
N ARG A 162 -18.67 -1.55 -6.11
CA ARG A 162 -19.72 -1.25 -5.12
C ARG A 162 -21.04 -0.90 -5.78
N ALA A 163 -21.04 -0.01 -6.77
CA ALA A 163 -22.23 0.37 -7.51
C ALA A 163 -22.86 -0.83 -8.26
N ALA A 164 -22.03 -1.72 -8.83
CA ALA A 164 -22.51 -2.90 -9.52
C ALA A 164 -23.16 -3.92 -8.55
N LEU A 165 -22.63 -4.07 -7.31
CA LEU A 165 -23.26 -4.91 -6.29
C LEU A 165 -24.60 -4.33 -5.84
N ALA A 166 -24.65 -3.03 -5.55
CA ALA A 166 -25.86 -2.33 -5.13
C ALA A 166 -26.97 -2.33 -6.21
N SER A 167 -26.61 -2.25 -7.49
CA SER A 167 -27.57 -2.29 -8.63
C SER A 167 -27.94 -3.69 -9.09
N HIS A 168 -27.53 -4.76 -8.40
CA HIS A 168 -27.73 -6.16 -8.79
C HIS A 168 -27.07 -6.57 -10.13
N SER A 169 -26.15 -5.78 -10.65
CA SER A 169 -25.40 -6.08 -11.88
C SER A 169 -24.34 -7.17 -11.67
N VAL A 170 -23.95 -7.40 -10.40
CA VAL A 170 -23.13 -8.53 -9.96
C VAL A 170 -23.73 -9.16 -8.71
N ASP A 171 -23.40 -10.43 -8.46
CA ASP A 171 -23.89 -11.18 -7.32
C ASP A 171 -23.02 -11.02 -6.07
N ALA A 172 -21.71 -10.82 -6.28
CA ALA A 172 -20.72 -10.65 -5.22
C ALA A 172 -19.62 -9.69 -5.65
N TRP A 173 -18.87 -9.19 -4.66
CA TRP A 173 -17.76 -8.27 -4.88
C TRP A 173 -16.62 -8.57 -3.91
N ALA A 174 -15.42 -8.83 -4.43
CA ALA A 174 -14.22 -9.01 -3.63
C ALA A 174 -13.40 -7.72 -3.61
N THR A 175 -13.17 -7.17 -2.41
CA THR A 175 -12.55 -5.88 -2.21
C THR A 175 -11.80 -5.79 -0.88
N TRP A 176 -11.30 -4.61 -0.53
CA TRP A 176 -10.51 -4.30 0.65
C TRP A 176 -11.00 -3.03 1.35
N GLU A 177 -10.41 -2.69 2.50
CA GLU A 177 -10.75 -1.47 3.23
C GLU A 177 -10.30 -0.17 2.50
N PRO A 178 -11.06 0.92 2.58
CA PRO A 178 -12.27 1.12 3.35
C PRO A 178 -13.55 0.65 2.65
N TYR A 179 -13.47 0.03 1.50
CA TYR A 179 -14.63 -0.36 0.69
C TYR A 179 -15.46 -1.45 1.36
N VAL A 180 -14.82 -2.42 2.03
CA VAL A 180 -15.51 -3.44 2.85
C VAL A 180 -16.34 -2.79 3.93
N SER A 181 -15.74 -1.88 4.70
CA SER A 181 -16.46 -1.16 5.76
C SER A 181 -17.58 -0.28 5.22
N SER A 182 -17.38 0.37 4.06
CA SER A 182 -18.43 1.18 3.42
C SER A 182 -19.62 0.34 3.00
N ALA A 183 -19.40 -0.81 2.36
CA ALA A 183 -20.47 -1.71 1.94
C ALA A 183 -21.26 -2.26 3.13
N VAL A 184 -20.56 -2.69 4.18
CA VAL A 184 -21.21 -3.24 5.37
C VAL A 184 -22.03 -2.19 6.13
N VAL A 185 -21.47 -0.97 6.30
CA VAL A 185 -22.08 0.07 7.14
C VAL A 185 -23.20 0.83 6.42
N VAL A 186 -23.01 1.11 5.13
CA VAL A 186 -23.94 1.95 4.35
C VAL A 186 -24.94 1.10 3.55
N ASP A 187 -24.41 0.11 2.82
CA ASP A 187 -25.22 -0.69 1.90
C ASP A 187 -25.83 -1.92 2.58
N GLN A 188 -25.43 -2.19 3.84
CA GLN A 188 -25.83 -3.37 4.63
C GLN A 188 -25.45 -4.71 3.96
N ASP A 189 -24.45 -4.68 3.10
CA ASP A 189 -23.89 -5.88 2.50
C ASP A 189 -23.28 -6.79 3.57
N VAL A 190 -23.26 -8.09 3.29
CA VAL A 190 -22.75 -9.10 4.22
C VAL A 190 -21.50 -9.77 3.68
N LEU A 191 -20.62 -10.17 4.60
CA LEU A 191 -19.47 -11.00 4.27
C LEU A 191 -19.93 -12.40 3.91
N VAL A 192 -19.49 -12.94 2.79
CA VAL A 192 -19.70 -14.35 2.47
C VAL A 192 -19.00 -15.20 3.54
N PRO A 193 -19.65 -16.21 4.13
CA PRO A 193 -19.00 -17.09 5.12
C PRO A 193 -17.68 -17.67 4.57
N GLN A 194 -16.60 -17.58 5.34
CA GLN A 194 -15.24 -17.95 4.96
C GLN A 194 -14.67 -17.13 3.77
N GLY A 195 -15.29 -16.01 3.43
CA GLY A 195 -14.90 -15.13 2.32
C GLY A 195 -13.79 -14.14 2.67
N GLY A 196 -13.15 -14.24 3.84
CA GLY A 196 -11.97 -13.44 4.22
C GLY A 196 -10.66 -13.97 3.68
N GLY A 197 -9.61 -13.12 3.71
CA GLY A 197 -8.32 -13.41 3.10
C GLY A 197 -7.38 -14.29 3.91
N LYS A 198 -7.70 -14.64 5.15
CA LYS A 198 -6.84 -15.47 6.01
C LYS A 198 -6.55 -16.84 5.37
N GLY A 199 -5.26 -17.17 5.31
CA GLY A 199 -4.78 -18.40 4.67
C GLY A 199 -4.79 -18.37 3.13
N ILE A 200 -5.07 -17.19 2.52
CA ILE A 200 -4.96 -16.94 1.07
C ILE A 200 -3.98 -15.80 0.84
N LEU A 201 -4.24 -14.66 1.48
CA LEU A 201 -3.44 -13.44 1.30
C LEU A 201 -2.39 -13.34 2.40
N SER A 202 -1.21 -12.83 2.04
CA SER A 202 -0.17 -12.44 3.01
C SER A 202 -0.59 -11.22 3.85
N GLY A 203 -1.45 -10.37 3.29
CA GLY A 203 -1.80 -9.07 3.83
C GLY A 203 -0.70 -8.02 3.69
N TYR A 204 0.43 -8.34 3.04
CA TYR A 204 1.53 -7.40 2.88
C TYR A 204 1.22 -6.32 1.85
N SER A 205 1.57 -5.09 2.21
CA SER A 205 1.70 -3.96 1.30
C SER A 205 3.14 -3.45 1.33
N TYR A 206 3.58 -2.92 0.20
CA TYR A 206 4.97 -2.55 -0.03
C TYR A 206 5.10 -1.07 -0.38
N ALA A 207 6.18 -0.43 0.10
CA ALA A 207 6.69 0.80 -0.49
C ALA A 207 7.63 0.43 -1.62
N LEU A 208 7.31 0.88 -2.83
CA LEU A 208 8.17 0.73 -3.99
C LEU A 208 8.83 2.05 -4.31
N ALA A 209 10.16 2.05 -4.46
CA ALA A 209 10.92 3.20 -4.91
C ALA A 209 11.48 2.94 -6.31
N ARG A 210 11.51 3.98 -7.15
CA ARG A 210 12.20 3.90 -8.45
C ARG A 210 13.71 3.77 -8.25
N GLU A 211 14.34 2.93 -9.04
CA GLU A 211 15.81 2.76 -9.01
C GLU A 211 16.56 4.08 -9.26
N GLU A 212 16.00 4.95 -10.12
CA GLU A 212 16.55 6.28 -10.36
C GLU A 212 16.56 7.13 -9.09
N ALA A 213 15.48 7.13 -8.31
CA ALA A 213 15.42 7.83 -7.03
C ALA A 213 16.38 7.21 -6.00
N LEU A 214 16.60 5.91 -6.04
CA LEU A 214 17.55 5.21 -5.17
C LEU A 214 19.01 5.48 -5.53
N LYS A 215 19.30 5.84 -6.78
CA LYS A 215 20.65 6.25 -7.23
C LYS A 215 21.01 7.68 -6.83
N ASP A 216 20.02 8.54 -6.61
CA ASP A 216 20.21 9.90 -6.09
C ASP A 216 20.47 9.85 -4.58
N PRO A 217 21.64 10.28 -4.08
CA PRO A 217 21.99 10.19 -2.65
C PRO A 217 21.04 10.97 -1.75
N GLY A 218 20.53 12.12 -2.20
CA GLY A 218 19.58 12.95 -1.45
C GLY A 218 18.22 12.28 -1.33
N LYS A 219 17.65 11.79 -2.45
CA LYS A 219 16.39 11.04 -2.46
C LYS A 219 16.50 9.73 -1.69
N ARG A 220 17.62 9.00 -1.84
CA ARG A 220 17.86 7.77 -1.08
C ARG A 220 17.80 8.00 0.43
N LYS A 221 18.45 9.05 0.92
CA LYS A 221 18.42 9.45 2.34
C LYS A 221 17.00 9.85 2.77
N ALA A 222 16.31 10.61 1.95
CA ALA A 222 14.92 11.01 2.20
C ALA A 222 13.97 9.81 2.23
N ILE A 223 14.14 8.81 1.37
CA ILE A 223 13.37 7.57 1.36
C ILE A 223 13.60 6.78 2.65
N ALA A 224 14.85 6.64 3.12
CA ALA A 224 15.17 5.95 4.37
C ALA A 224 14.52 6.63 5.59
N ASP A 225 14.60 7.97 5.67
CA ASP A 225 13.94 8.76 6.72
C ASP A 225 12.40 8.61 6.65
N LEU A 226 11.82 8.66 5.45
CA LEU A 226 10.38 8.47 5.26
C LEU A 226 9.91 7.09 5.75
N GLN A 227 10.65 6.01 5.49
CA GLN A 227 10.29 4.68 5.97
C GLN A 227 10.28 4.61 7.51
N ALA A 228 11.28 5.19 8.16
CA ALA A 228 11.34 5.26 9.62
C ALA A 228 10.19 6.07 10.21
N ARG A 229 9.85 7.22 9.61
CA ARG A 229 8.72 8.06 10.01
C ARG A 229 7.38 7.36 9.82
N LEU A 230 7.21 6.64 8.71
CA LEU A 230 6.02 5.83 8.45
C LEU A 230 5.83 4.72 9.48
N ALA A 231 6.91 4.02 9.87
CA ALA A 231 6.83 3.03 10.95
C ALA A 231 6.34 3.65 12.27
N LYS A 232 6.88 4.82 12.67
CA LYS A 232 6.42 5.55 13.86
C LYS A 232 4.96 6.00 13.73
N ALA A 233 4.56 6.48 12.56
CA ALA A 233 3.19 6.91 12.30
C ALA A 233 2.19 5.76 12.39
N GLN A 234 2.54 4.58 11.90
CA GLN A 234 1.70 3.39 12.02
C GLN A 234 1.58 2.90 13.47
N ILE A 235 2.67 2.95 14.24
CA ILE A 235 2.65 2.66 15.68
C ILE A 235 1.71 3.63 16.38
N TRP A 236 1.83 4.92 16.08
CA TRP A 236 0.94 5.95 16.66
C TRP A 236 -0.53 5.66 16.29
N ALA A 237 -0.83 5.33 15.04
CA ALA A 237 -2.18 5.02 14.57
C ALA A 237 -2.81 3.82 15.32
N GLN A 238 -2.01 2.79 15.63
CA GLN A 238 -2.44 1.65 16.44
C GLN A 238 -2.72 2.04 17.91
N GLN A 239 -1.91 2.95 18.46
CA GLN A 239 -2.06 3.41 19.84
C GLN A 239 -3.18 4.45 20.02
N HIS A 240 -3.60 5.12 18.93
CA HIS A 240 -4.60 6.17 18.93
C HIS A 240 -5.70 5.92 17.86
N PRO A 241 -6.37 4.74 17.88
CA PRO A 241 -7.28 4.33 16.81
C PRO A 241 -8.46 5.30 16.61
N GLU A 242 -9.01 5.85 17.70
CA GLU A 242 -10.13 6.81 17.64
C GLU A 242 -9.71 8.13 17.00
N ALA A 243 -8.55 8.68 17.40
CA ALA A 243 -8.02 9.92 16.82
C ALA A 243 -7.69 9.73 15.33
N PHE A 244 -7.12 8.58 14.95
CA PHE A 244 -6.81 8.27 13.58
C PHE A 244 -8.09 8.06 12.73
N ALA A 245 -9.12 7.37 13.27
CA ALA A 245 -10.42 7.21 12.62
C ALA A 245 -11.08 8.56 12.32
N LYS A 246 -11.08 9.47 13.30
CA LYS A 246 -11.61 10.82 13.15
C LYS A 246 -10.85 11.63 12.09
N ALA A 247 -9.52 11.54 12.07
CA ALA A 247 -8.69 12.22 11.07
C ALA A 247 -8.95 11.70 9.64
N LEU A 248 -9.09 10.37 9.48
CA LEU A 248 -9.48 9.74 8.22
C LEU A 248 -10.87 10.22 7.79
N SER A 249 -11.86 10.19 8.69
CA SER A 249 -13.23 10.66 8.46
C SER A 249 -13.24 12.09 7.92
N THR A 250 -12.59 12.99 8.64
CA THR A 250 -12.52 14.42 8.27
C THR A 250 -11.83 14.65 6.93
N THR A 251 -10.71 13.96 6.70
CA THR A 251 -9.88 14.18 5.51
C THR A 251 -10.49 13.57 4.25
N LEU A 252 -11.12 12.39 4.39
CA LEU A 252 -11.69 11.65 3.26
C LEU A 252 -13.18 11.95 3.04
N GLY A 253 -13.81 12.73 3.91
CA GLY A 253 -15.26 13.00 3.86
C GLY A 253 -16.11 11.73 4.09
N MET A 254 -15.60 10.76 4.85
CA MET A 254 -16.28 9.50 5.14
C MET A 254 -16.96 9.55 6.51
N PRO A 255 -18.12 8.92 6.71
CA PRO A 255 -18.71 8.74 8.05
C PRO A 255 -17.72 8.08 9.03
N GLU A 256 -17.67 8.57 10.27
CA GLU A 256 -16.67 8.12 11.26
C GLU A 256 -16.83 6.64 11.62
N ASN A 257 -18.05 6.10 11.64
CA ASN A 257 -18.29 4.68 11.87
C ASN A 257 -17.68 3.78 10.78
N ILE A 258 -17.51 4.27 9.54
CA ILE A 258 -16.80 3.56 8.49
C ILE A 258 -15.30 3.53 8.79
N THR A 259 -14.71 4.67 9.14
CA THR A 259 -13.27 4.75 9.41
C THR A 259 -12.88 4.02 10.69
N GLN A 260 -13.73 4.03 11.72
CA GLN A 260 -13.57 3.22 12.93
C GLN A 260 -13.56 1.73 12.62
N ARG A 261 -14.56 1.25 11.83
CA ARG A 261 -14.61 -0.14 11.38
C ARG A 261 -13.39 -0.51 10.53
N TRP A 262 -12.99 0.37 9.60
CA TRP A 262 -11.80 0.16 8.76
C TRP A 262 -10.56 -0.07 9.61
N ILE A 263 -10.26 0.80 10.58
CA ILE A 263 -9.07 0.67 11.44
C ILE A 263 -9.13 -0.60 12.27
N ALA A 264 -10.30 -0.89 12.86
CA ALA A 264 -10.50 -2.11 13.65
C ALA A 264 -10.33 -3.39 12.84
N SER A 265 -10.72 -3.37 11.56
CA SER A 265 -10.61 -4.50 10.63
C SER A 265 -9.18 -4.64 10.07
N ALA A 266 -8.61 -3.57 9.54
CA ALA A 266 -7.35 -3.60 8.81
C ALA A 266 -6.13 -3.85 9.69
N GLN A 267 -6.09 -3.33 10.91
CA GLN A 267 -5.01 -3.53 11.90
C GLN A 267 -3.61 -3.39 11.27
N ILE A 268 -3.41 -2.36 10.46
CA ILE A 268 -2.17 -2.14 9.71
C ILE A 268 -1.00 -1.95 10.68
N ARG A 269 0.06 -2.71 10.49
CA ARG A 269 1.26 -2.65 11.32
C ARG A 269 2.55 -2.65 10.50
N PRO A 270 3.62 -1.97 10.96
CA PRO A 270 4.94 -2.13 10.38
C PRO A 270 5.42 -3.56 10.59
N VAL A 271 6.18 -4.08 9.63
CA VAL A 271 6.83 -5.39 9.73
C VAL A 271 8.31 -5.26 9.49
N GLU A 272 9.06 -6.23 10.01
CA GLU A 272 10.50 -6.31 9.76
C GLU A 272 10.76 -6.56 8.28
N PHE A 273 11.50 -5.65 7.64
CA PHE A 273 11.80 -5.72 6.21
C PHE A 273 13.02 -6.61 5.99
N THR A 274 12.76 -7.91 5.79
CA THR A 274 13.76 -8.97 5.69
C THR A 274 13.54 -9.84 4.44
N PRO A 275 14.50 -10.71 4.07
CA PRO A 275 14.34 -11.63 2.94
C PRO A 275 13.10 -12.51 3.00
N LYS A 276 12.54 -12.80 4.18
CA LYS A 276 11.28 -13.56 4.32
C LYS A 276 10.10 -12.92 3.58
N LEU A 277 10.13 -11.60 3.40
CA LEU A 277 9.09 -10.91 2.61
C LEU A 277 9.20 -11.23 1.11
N ALA A 278 10.43 -11.38 0.60
CA ALA A 278 10.64 -11.80 -0.78
C ALA A 278 10.17 -13.25 -0.99
N ASP A 279 10.43 -14.15 -0.03
CA ASP A 279 9.94 -15.54 -0.08
C ASP A 279 8.40 -15.57 -0.11
N SER A 280 7.74 -14.75 0.72
CA SER A 280 6.27 -14.63 0.73
C SER A 280 5.72 -14.06 -0.59
N LEU A 281 6.39 -13.05 -1.15
CA LEU A 281 5.99 -12.47 -2.45
C LEU A 281 6.22 -13.46 -3.60
N GLN A 282 7.29 -14.29 -3.52
CA GLN A 282 7.55 -15.33 -4.50
C GLN A 282 6.43 -16.38 -4.52
N GLN A 283 5.93 -16.80 -3.36
CA GLN A 283 4.78 -17.70 -3.28
C GLN A 283 3.55 -17.12 -3.98
N SER A 284 3.30 -15.82 -3.80
CA SER A 284 2.24 -15.10 -4.53
C SER A 284 2.49 -15.08 -6.04
N ALA A 285 3.73 -14.83 -6.47
CA ALA A 285 4.12 -14.82 -7.89
C ALA A 285 3.89 -16.19 -8.54
N ASP A 286 4.29 -17.26 -7.87
CA ASP A 286 4.13 -18.63 -8.36
C ASP A 286 2.64 -19.02 -8.45
N PHE A 287 1.84 -18.63 -7.45
CA PHE A 287 0.38 -18.82 -7.47
C PHE A 287 -0.26 -18.10 -8.67
N PHE A 288 0.10 -16.84 -8.92
CA PHE A 288 -0.47 -16.07 -10.03
C PHE A 288 -0.01 -16.56 -11.40
N TYR A 289 1.23 -17.02 -11.51
CA TYR A 289 1.71 -17.64 -12.73
C TYR A 289 0.96 -18.97 -13.03
N LYS A 290 0.79 -19.82 -12.01
CA LYS A 290 0.03 -21.07 -12.11
C LYS A 290 -1.44 -20.83 -12.54
N ASN A 291 -2.04 -19.74 -12.10
CA ASN A 291 -3.42 -19.37 -12.42
C ASN A 291 -3.53 -18.47 -13.67
N HIS A 292 -2.48 -18.37 -14.49
CA HIS A 292 -2.44 -17.58 -15.74
C HIS A 292 -2.78 -16.08 -15.54
N VAL A 293 -2.57 -15.54 -14.36
CA VAL A 293 -2.73 -14.10 -14.04
C VAL A 293 -1.46 -13.33 -14.37
N LEU A 294 -0.29 -13.88 -14.06
CA LEU A 294 0.99 -13.37 -14.54
C LEU A 294 1.34 -14.02 -15.90
N PRO A 295 1.82 -13.23 -16.87
CA PRO A 295 2.13 -13.74 -18.20
C PRO A 295 3.39 -14.61 -18.27
N LYS A 296 4.27 -14.50 -17.27
CA LYS A 296 5.54 -15.24 -17.17
C LYS A 296 5.90 -15.51 -15.71
N SER A 297 6.69 -16.55 -15.48
CA SER A 297 7.37 -16.77 -14.20
C SER A 297 8.41 -15.69 -13.96
N ILE A 298 8.52 -15.21 -12.73
CA ILE A 298 9.47 -14.17 -12.30
C ILE A 298 10.14 -14.57 -10.99
N ASP A 299 11.40 -14.19 -10.82
CA ASP A 299 12.11 -14.21 -9.54
C ASP A 299 12.05 -12.82 -8.91
N VAL A 300 11.42 -12.72 -7.74
CA VAL A 300 11.21 -11.42 -7.06
C VAL A 300 12.28 -11.09 -6.02
N HIS A 301 13.23 -11.99 -5.74
CA HIS A 301 14.25 -11.76 -4.71
C HIS A 301 15.13 -10.54 -5.03
N GLN A 302 15.35 -10.28 -6.32
CA GLN A 302 16.08 -9.10 -6.79
C GLN A 302 15.27 -7.81 -6.74
N ALA A 303 13.96 -7.88 -6.43
CA ALA A 303 13.06 -6.73 -6.39
C ALA A 303 13.11 -5.96 -5.07
N PHE A 304 13.98 -6.33 -4.11
CA PHE A 304 14.07 -5.75 -2.78
C PHE A 304 15.40 -5.03 -2.56
N ASP A 305 15.37 -3.87 -1.89
CA ASP A 305 16.55 -3.16 -1.39
C ASP A 305 16.47 -3.03 0.14
N TYR A 306 17.10 -3.95 0.84
CA TYR A 306 17.09 -4.02 2.31
C TYR A 306 18.00 -3.01 2.99
N SER A 307 18.86 -2.30 2.24
CA SER A 307 19.87 -1.40 2.81
C SER A 307 19.31 -0.15 3.49
N LEU A 308 18.02 0.16 3.28
CA LEU A 308 17.34 1.34 3.84
C LEU A 308 16.48 1.01 5.09
N SER A 309 16.44 -0.24 5.51
CA SER A 309 15.43 -0.73 6.47
C SER A 309 15.85 -0.71 7.95
N SER A 310 17.08 -0.34 8.29
CA SER A 310 17.62 -0.52 9.67
C SER A 310 16.77 0.14 10.76
N GLN A 311 16.37 1.40 10.59
CA GLN A 311 15.57 2.11 11.58
C GLN A 311 14.12 1.63 11.64
N SER A 312 13.50 1.35 10.49
CA SER A 312 12.13 0.82 10.44
C SER A 312 12.06 -0.59 11.03
N ASN A 313 13.08 -1.43 10.81
CA ASN A 313 13.17 -2.75 11.41
C ASN A 313 13.29 -2.71 12.93
N GLN A 314 14.12 -1.82 13.50
CA GLN A 314 14.22 -1.63 14.94
C GLN A 314 12.87 -1.26 15.57
N LEU A 315 12.10 -0.38 14.90
CA LEU A 315 10.77 0.01 15.34
C LEU A 315 9.78 -1.15 15.27
N ALA A 316 9.78 -1.92 14.18
CA ALA A 316 8.92 -3.09 14.02
C ALA A 316 9.19 -4.16 15.10
N LEU A 317 10.46 -4.47 15.40
CA LEU A 317 10.85 -5.40 16.45
C LEU A 317 10.42 -4.94 17.85
N SER A 318 10.51 -3.64 18.14
CA SER A 318 10.07 -3.09 19.43
C SER A 318 8.57 -3.23 19.70
N GLN A 319 7.78 -3.45 18.65
CA GLN A 319 6.33 -3.68 18.75
C GLN A 319 5.99 -5.18 18.82
N GLY A 320 6.71 -6.04 18.10
CA GLY A 320 6.53 -7.49 18.17
C GLY A 320 6.70 -8.03 19.60
N ALA A 321 7.68 -7.52 20.33
CA ALA A 321 7.93 -7.89 21.73
C ALA A 321 6.84 -7.47 22.73
N LYS A 322 5.85 -6.64 22.34
CA LYS A 322 4.73 -6.21 23.19
C LYS A 322 3.44 -7.02 22.96
N HIS A 323 3.42 -7.89 21.96
CA HIS A 323 2.23 -8.66 21.54
C HIS A 323 2.43 -10.19 21.64
N GLU A 324 3.59 -10.65 22.14
CA GLU A 324 3.86 -12.01 22.62
C GLU A 324 3.67 -12.08 24.15
#